data_f2e14599fce547c4b691bcf39a3fa4bb
#
_entry.id   f2e14599fce547c4b691bcf39a3fa4bb
#
_cell.length_a   1.000
_cell.length_b   1.000
_cell.length_c   1.000
_cell.angle_alpha   90.00
_cell.angle_beta   90.00
_cell.angle_gamma   90.00
#
_symmetry.space_group_name_H-M   'P 1'
#
loop_
_entity.id
_entity.type
_entity.pdbx_description
1 polymer ?
#
loop_
_entity_poly.entity_id
_entity_poly.type
_entity_poly.pdbx_seq_one_letter_code
_entity_poly.pdbx_strand_id
1 'polypeptide(L)'
;MRLLAILMMSVLMGISAVAGDIRAIVDDTPISDFDVEARAKMLMLQQAGRVGKLTDELRREALRDLIDERIRIQAAHKQNLQASEEDIQNALMHLEAQNGLPAGGFKKMMDEQGVPYRTLINQTAANLSWLRVMQKSGRAVQVSDAEIKARKDVIRKDLSRDSISFAEIIVATEEEALTLWQQLQSGSDFATLVELHSIADSRLSGGRVMGVPLDYYGTTVADVLREMQIGQLSRPIQVKKGYALILMLDKREAVTGDTVTVWELAQVVVPADSVANTLLQKTNIKNGCEEFAELVKDDAIAGSFQLGRVSPTQLPGDVAPMLKAADFKKVIGPLTIPPGMLYFMKCGSEERRVMPSDEELRMQLEAEKMELLSKQLLSELKRDVVVEYK
;
A
#
# COMPACT_ATOMS: atom_id res chain seq x y z
N MET A 1 -68.77 56.29 6.01
CA MET A 1 -68.92 54.89 5.58
C MET A 1 -68.09 54.67 4.36
N ARG A 2 -66.91 54.16 4.49
CA ARG A 2 -66.09 53.57 3.37
C ARG A 2 -65.29 52.47 3.97
N LEU A 3 -65.57 51.22 3.65
CA LEU A 3 -64.82 50.02 3.97
C LEU A 3 -63.48 50.03 3.21
N LEU A 4 -62.39 49.93 3.97
CA LEU A 4 -61.09 49.61 3.42
C LEU A 4 -60.88 48.10 3.57
N ALA A 5 -60.89 47.38 2.48
CA ALA A 5 -60.53 45.99 2.36
C ALA A 5 -58.96 45.93 2.26
N ILE A 6 -58.27 45.41 3.27
CA ILE A 6 -56.83 45.13 3.23
C ILE A 6 -56.66 43.75 2.62
N LEU A 7 -56.11 43.71 1.40
CA LEU A 7 -55.73 42.51 0.66
C LEU A 7 -54.34 42.04 1.22
N MET A 8 -54.38 41.01 2.06
CA MET A 8 -53.15 40.37 2.59
C MET A 8 -52.63 39.39 1.52
N MET A 9 -51.67 39.87 0.74
CA MET A 9 -50.98 39.07 -0.28
C MET A 9 -49.89 38.24 0.40
N SER A 10 -50.22 36.97 0.66
CA SER A 10 -49.24 35.98 1.21
C SER A 10 -48.23 35.62 0.13
N VAL A 11 -47.04 36.18 0.24
CA VAL A 11 -45.86 35.71 -0.54
C VAL A 11 -45.44 34.37 0.01
N LEU A 12 -45.90 33.28 -0.62
CA LEU A 12 -45.26 31.98 -0.46
C LEU A 12 -43.88 32.07 -1.14
N MET A 13 -42.84 32.34 -0.33
CA MET A 13 -41.48 32.03 -0.74
C MET A 13 -41.36 30.52 -0.81
N GLY A 14 -41.45 29.97 -2.01
CA GLY A 14 -41.08 28.60 -2.30
C GLY A 14 -39.59 28.44 -2.03
N ILE A 15 -39.25 27.85 -0.89
CA ILE A 15 -37.90 27.29 -0.67
C ILE A 15 -37.79 26.13 -1.66
N SER A 16 -37.21 26.39 -2.82
CA SER A 16 -36.75 25.33 -3.70
C SER A 16 -35.62 24.62 -2.96
N ALA A 17 -35.96 23.58 -2.18
CA ALA A 17 -34.97 22.60 -1.77
C ALA A 17 -34.38 22.08 -3.08
N VAL A 18 -33.10 22.30 -3.29
CA VAL A 18 -32.30 21.60 -4.30
C VAL A 18 -32.29 20.14 -3.86
N ALA A 19 -33.35 19.42 -4.18
CA ALA A 19 -33.38 17.97 -4.06
C ALA A 19 -32.44 17.47 -5.17
N GLY A 20 -31.19 17.21 -4.81
CA GLY A 20 -30.30 16.44 -5.67
C GLY A 20 -30.99 15.11 -6.00
N ASP A 21 -30.76 14.57 -7.20
CA ASP A 21 -31.33 13.29 -7.61
C ASP A 21 -31.02 12.22 -6.56
N ILE A 22 -32.05 11.45 -6.18
CA ILE A 22 -31.87 10.31 -5.25
C ILE A 22 -31.30 9.17 -6.06
N ARG A 23 -30.24 8.53 -5.55
CA ARG A 23 -29.57 7.36 -6.16
C ARG A 23 -30.02 6.04 -5.60
N ALA A 24 -30.36 6.03 -4.31
CA ALA A 24 -30.95 4.86 -3.66
C ALA A 24 -31.75 5.28 -2.43
N ILE A 25 -32.65 4.41 -2.00
CA ILE A 25 -33.37 4.52 -0.72
C ILE A 25 -33.13 3.22 0.04
N VAL A 26 -32.64 3.32 1.26
CA VAL A 26 -32.40 2.19 2.16
C VAL A 26 -33.48 2.24 3.25
N ASP A 27 -34.47 1.32 3.19
CA ASP A 27 -35.76 1.45 3.86
C ASP A 27 -36.37 2.84 3.58
N ASP A 28 -36.43 3.71 4.59
CA ASP A 28 -36.98 5.09 4.45
C ASP A 28 -35.87 6.16 4.34
N THR A 29 -34.60 5.77 4.21
CA THR A 29 -33.48 6.73 4.23
C THR A 29 -32.90 6.93 2.83
N PRO A 30 -33.03 8.13 2.24
CA PRO A 30 -32.49 8.40 0.91
C PRO A 30 -30.97 8.59 0.93
N ILE A 31 -30.34 8.25 -0.19
CA ILE A 31 -28.95 8.56 -0.55
C ILE A 31 -29.02 9.42 -1.80
N SER A 32 -28.56 10.66 -1.71
CA SER A 32 -28.56 11.61 -2.81
C SER A 32 -27.33 11.48 -3.71
N ASP A 33 -27.39 12.03 -4.91
CA ASP A 33 -26.23 12.15 -5.81
C ASP A 33 -25.09 12.95 -5.16
N PHE A 34 -25.44 13.98 -4.37
CA PHE A 34 -24.48 14.75 -3.60
C PHE A 34 -23.72 13.88 -2.57
N ASP A 35 -24.40 12.96 -1.86
CA ASP A 35 -23.78 12.06 -0.90
C ASP A 35 -22.81 11.10 -1.62
N VAL A 36 -23.23 10.57 -2.77
CA VAL A 36 -22.40 9.67 -3.59
C VAL A 36 -21.15 10.39 -4.10
N GLU A 37 -21.30 11.62 -4.62
CA GLU A 37 -20.18 12.39 -5.12
C GLU A 37 -19.19 12.77 -3.98
N ALA A 38 -19.72 13.20 -2.84
CA ALA A 38 -18.92 13.53 -1.66
C ALA A 38 -18.11 12.31 -1.15
N ARG A 39 -18.75 11.14 -1.10
CA ARG A 39 -18.08 9.89 -0.72
C ARG A 39 -17.05 9.46 -1.77
N ALA A 40 -17.34 9.55 -3.06
CA ALA A 40 -16.40 9.22 -4.12
C ALA A 40 -15.16 10.13 -4.09
N LYS A 41 -15.33 11.44 -3.85
CA LYS A 41 -14.21 12.36 -3.64
C LYS A 41 -13.37 11.98 -2.43
N MET A 42 -14.01 11.60 -1.32
CA MET A 42 -13.30 11.18 -0.10
C MET A 42 -12.51 9.89 -0.34
N LEU A 43 -13.06 8.89 -1.01
CA LEU A 43 -12.35 7.66 -1.38
C LEU A 43 -11.13 7.97 -2.25
N MET A 44 -11.27 8.83 -3.25
CA MET A 44 -10.15 9.25 -4.09
C MET A 44 -9.06 9.99 -3.29
N LEU A 45 -9.46 10.87 -2.37
CA LEU A 45 -8.53 11.58 -1.49
C LEU A 45 -7.73 10.60 -0.61
N GLN A 46 -8.40 9.56 -0.07
CA GLN A 46 -7.75 8.51 0.73
C GLN A 46 -6.79 7.63 -0.09
N GLN A 47 -7.11 7.32 -1.34
CA GLN A 47 -6.31 6.45 -2.20
C GLN A 47 -5.15 7.18 -2.88
N ALA A 48 -5.37 8.40 -3.34
CA ALA A 48 -4.43 9.15 -4.19
C ALA A 48 -3.89 10.44 -3.57
N GLY A 49 -4.30 10.79 -2.34
CA GLY A 49 -3.90 12.03 -1.65
C GLY A 49 -4.47 13.32 -2.27
N ARG A 50 -5.24 13.23 -3.34
CA ARG A 50 -5.87 14.37 -4.03
C ARG A 50 -7.15 13.97 -4.74
N VAL A 51 -8.05 14.90 -4.94
CA VAL A 51 -9.26 14.70 -5.74
C VAL A 51 -8.98 15.05 -7.21
N GLY A 52 -9.31 14.12 -8.09
CA GLY A 52 -9.22 14.26 -9.55
C GLY A 52 -10.58 14.04 -10.23
N LYS A 53 -10.56 13.55 -11.48
CA LYS A 53 -11.77 13.20 -12.21
C LYS A 53 -12.40 11.94 -11.64
N LEU A 54 -13.62 12.02 -11.16
CA LEU A 54 -14.38 10.87 -10.65
C LEU A 54 -14.79 9.94 -11.80
N THR A 55 -14.55 8.66 -11.63
CA THR A 55 -15.01 7.60 -12.54
C THR A 55 -16.38 7.06 -12.11
N ASP A 56 -17.10 6.44 -13.02
CA ASP A 56 -18.39 5.80 -12.69
C ASP A 56 -18.18 4.59 -11.78
N GLU A 57 -17.03 3.93 -11.88
CA GLU A 57 -16.67 2.83 -10.96
C GLU A 57 -16.55 3.33 -9.52
N LEU A 58 -15.86 4.45 -9.32
CA LEU A 58 -15.71 5.05 -7.99
C LEU A 58 -17.06 5.55 -7.42
N ARG A 59 -17.96 6.05 -8.27
CA ARG A 59 -19.32 6.41 -7.85
C ARG A 59 -20.13 5.18 -7.43
N ARG A 60 -20.01 4.06 -8.18
CA ARG A 60 -20.66 2.79 -7.79
C ARG A 60 -20.12 2.25 -6.47
N GLU A 61 -18.81 2.34 -6.26
CA GLU A 61 -18.18 1.98 -4.98
C GLU A 61 -18.71 2.84 -3.84
N ALA A 62 -18.70 4.16 -4.00
CA ALA A 62 -19.24 5.12 -3.03
C ALA A 62 -20.71 4.86 -2.68
N LEU A 63 -21.53 4.52 -3.66
CA LEU A 63 -22.95 4.18 -3.44
C LEU A 63 -23.10 2.89 -2.62
N ARG A 64 -22.32 1.85 -2.92
CA ARG A 64 -22.30 0.61 -2.13
C ARG A 64 -21.91 0.88 -0.68
N ASP A 65 -20.85 1.67 -0.47
CA ASP A 65 -20.39 2.03 0.87
C ASP A 65 -21.45 2.78 1.66
N LEU A 66 -22.13 3.74 1.02
CA LEU A 66 -23.20 4.51 1.66
C LEU A 66 -24.41 3.64 2.02
N ILE A 67 -24.79 2.70 1.16
CA ILE A 67 -25.86 1.72 1.47
C ILE A 67 -25.47 0.92 2.71
N ASP A 68 -24.25 0.38 2.76
CA ASP A 68 -23.75 -0.39 3.90
C ASP A 68 -23.68 0.45 5.18
N GLU A 69 -23.28 1.71 5.06
CA GLU A 69 -23.27 2.69 6.15
C GLU A 69 -24.69 2.95 6.70
N ARG A 70 -25.67 3.14 5.84
CA ARG A 70 -27.08 3.31 6.25
C ARG A 70 -27.61 2.11 7.03
N ILE A 71 -27.34 0.90 6.54
CA ILE A 71 -27.74 -0.34 7.21
C ILE A 71 -27.10 -0.44 8.60
N ARG A 72 -25.81 -0.15 8.73
CA ARG A 72 -25.09 -0.15 10.03
C ARG A 72 -25.67 0.86 11.01
N ILE A 73 -25.93 2.08 10.54
CA ILE A 73 -26.54 3.14 11.37
C ILE A 73 -27.94 2.74 11.82
N GLN A 74 -28.77 2.20 10.93
CA GLN A 74 -30.13 1.74 11.28
C GLN A 74 -30.09 0.61 12.31
N ALA A 75 -29.17 -0.36 12.17
CA ALA A 75 -28.97 -1.43 13.13
C ALA A 75 -28.57 -0.91 14.52
N ALA A 76 -27.71 0.11 14.56
CA ALA A 76 -27.32 0.77 15.80
C ALA A 76 -28.48 1.54 16.43
N HIS A 77 -29.27 2.26 15.61
CA HIS A 77 -30.47 2.96 16.06
C HIS A 77 -31.51 2.02 16.71
N LYS A 78 -31.83 0.93 16.03
CA LYS A 78 -32.78 -0.09 16.55
C LYS A 78 -32.37 -0.65 17.91
N GLN A 79 -31.09 -0.53 18.30
CA GLN A 79 -30.54 -1.06 19.54
C GLN A 79 -30.09 0.01 20.55
N ASN A 80 -30.26 1.30 20.25
CA ASN A 80 -29.77 2.46 21.03
C ASN A 80 -28.24 2.43 21.27
N LEU A 81 -27.49 2.11 20.20
CA LEU A 81 -26.02 1.96 20.22
C LEU A 81 -25.29 3.01 19.38
N GLN A 82 -25.93 4.11 19.05
CA GLN A 82 -25.31 5.19 18.28
C GLN A 82 -24.10 5.78 19.04
N ALA A 83 -23.07 6.15 18.29
CA ALA A 83 -21.98 6.94 18.82
C ALA A 83 -22.47 8.33 19.21
N SER A 84 -22.01 8.81 20.36
CA SER A 84 -22.25 10.19 20.76
C SER A 84 -21.38 11.16 19.97
N GLU A 85 -21.74 12.45 19.97
CA GLU A 85 -20.92 13.48 19.34
C GLU A 85 -19.52 13.54 19.93
N GLU A 86 -19.40 13.36 21.26
CA GLU A 86 -18.14 13.30 21.96
C GLU A 86 -17.26 12.13 21.50
N ASP A 87 -17.84 10.92 21.34
CA ASP A 87 -17.11 9.76 20.83
C ASP A 87 -16.56 10.02 19.43
N ILE A 88 -17.37 10.66 18.57
CA ILE A 88 -16.99 10.97 17.18
C ILE A 88 -15.85 11.98 17.17
N GLN A 89 -15.92 13.05 17.96
CA GLN A 89 -14.87 14.05 18.05
C GLN A 89 -13.56 13.45 18.58
N ASN A 90 -13.64 12.64 19.64
CA ASN A 90 -12.47 11.94 20.20
C ASN A 90 -11.83 11.00 19.18
N ALA A 91 -12.62 10.25 18.43
CA ALA A 91 -12.11 9.37 17.37
C ALA A 91 -11.42 10.15 16.25
N LEU A 92 -11.99 11.28 15.81
CA LEU A 92 -11.38 12.14 14.80
C LEU A 92 -10.07 12.76 15.27
N MET A 93 -10.00 13.26 16.51
CA MET A 93 -8.76 13.78 17.09
C MET A 93 -7.67 12.70 17.17
N HIS A 94 -8.05 11.49 17.57
CA HIS A 94 -7.11 10.36 17.62
C HIS A 94 -6.59 9.98 16.23
N LEU A 95 -7.46 9.98 15.24
CA LEU A 95 -7.10 9.71 13.84
C LEU A 95 -6.16 10.78 13.28
N GLU A 96 -6.40 12.07 13.60
CA GLU A 96 -5.50 13.17 13.24
C GLU A 96 -4.11 12.97 13.86
N ALA A 97 -4.04 12.66 15.15
CA ALA A 97 -2.79 12.43 15.86
C ALA A 97 -2.00 11.23 15.26
N GLN A 98 -2.69 10.12 14.95
CA GLN A 98 -2.07 8.94 14.32
C GLN A 98 -1.51 9.23 12.93
N ASN A 99 -2.10 10.17 12.20
CA ASN A 99 -1.64 10.60 10.88
C ASN A 99 -0.66 11.80 10.93
N GLY A 100 -0.22 12.21 12.12
CA GLY A 100 0.70 13.33 12.29
C GLY A 100 0.08 14.69 11.93
N LEU A 101 -1.25 14.79 11.93
CA LEU A 101 -1.96 16.01 11.60
C LEU A 101 -2.29 16.81 12.89
N PRO A 102 -2.26 18.14 12.82
CA PRO A 102 -2.76 18.96 13.90
C PRO A 102 -4.28 18.84 14.04
N ALA A 103 -4.83 19.26 15.18
CA ALA A 103 -6.27 19.32 15.38
C ALA A 103 -6.98 20.13 14.29
N GLY A 104 -8.01 19.56 13.67
CA GLY A 104 -8.71 20.11 12.51
C GLY A 104 -7.97 19.92 11.17
N GLY A 105 -6.90 19.14 11.14
CA GLY A 105 -6.10 18.88 9.96
C GLY A 105 -6.89 18.18 8.85
N PHE A 106 -7.72 17.19 9.19
CA PHE A 106 -8.60 16.54 8.22
C PHE A 106 -9.62 17.49 7.64
N LYS A 107 -10.23 18.33 8.48
CA LYS A 107 -11.20 19.33 8.01
C LYS A 107 -10.57 20.25 6.98
N LYS A 108 -9.38 20.79 7.30
CA LYS A 108 -8.64 21.68 6.38
C LYS A 108 -8.32 20.98 5.06
N MET A 109 -7.76 19.76 5.12
CA MET A 109 -7.39 18.98 3.93
C MET A 109 -8.61 18.67 3.05
N MET A 110 -9.74 18.32 3.64
CA MET A 110 -10.97 18.02 2.90
C MET A 110 -11.58 19.27 2.29
N ASP A 111 -11.61 20.38 3.00
CA ASP A 111 -12.11 21.67 2.50
C ASP A 111 -11.29 22.15 1.30
N GLU A 112 -9.95 22.04 1.34
CA GLU A 112 -9.04 22.37 0.23
C GLU A 112 -9.28 21.52 -1.03
N GLN A 113 -9.77 20.30 -0.86
CA GLN A 113 -10.08 19.36 -1.95
C GLN A 113 -11.57 19.36 -2.35
N GLY A 114 -12.38 20.24 -1.76
CA GLY A 114 -13.83 20.33 -2.05
C GLY A 114 -14.61 19.09 -1.62
N VAL A 115 -14.16 18.42 -0.54
CA VAL A 115 -14.84 17.28 0.07
C VAL A 115 -15.55 17.74 1.34
N PRO A 116 -16.88 17.60 1.45
CA PRO A 116 -17.61 18.01 2.66
C PRO A 116 -17.11 17.22 3.89
N TYR A 117 -16.57 17.92 4.89
CA TYR A 117 -16.03 17.29 6.12
C TYR A 117 -17.05 16.42 6.87
N ARG A 118 -18.34 16.76 6.78
CA ARG A 118 -19.43 15.97 7.31
C ARG A 118 -19.48 14.53 6.76
N THR A 119 -18.91 14.25 5.56
CA THR A 119 -18.79 12.90 5.01
C THR A 119 -17.90 12.02 5.89
N LEU A 120 -16.79 12.56 6.40
CA LEU A 120 -15.91 11.87 7.34
C LEU A 120 -16.58 11.70 8.72
N ILE A 121 -17.27 12.73 9.22
CA ILE A 121 -18.02 12.65 10.48
C ILE A 121 -19.04 11.52 10.42
N ASN A 122 -19.86 11.45 9.35
CA ASN A 122 -20.89 10.43 9.19
C ASN A 122 -20.29 9.02 9.11
N GLN A 123 -19.18 8.84 8.37
CA GLN A 123 -18.48 7.57 8.29
C GLN A 123 -17.94 7.14 9.66
N THR A 124 -17.35 8.07 10.41
CA THR A 124 -16.83 7.81 11.76
C THR A 124 -17.96 7.42 12.72
N ALA A 125 -19.08 8.14 12.67
CA ALA A 125 -20.27 7.82 13.46
C ALA A 125 -20.79 6.42 13.16
N ALA A 126 -20.89 6.06 11.87
CA ALA A 126 -21.34 4.75 11.45
C ALA A 126 -20.39 3.63 11.93
N ASN A 127 -19.10 3.84 11.79
CA ASN A 127 -18.09 2.86 12.20
C ASN A 127 -18.09 2.63 13.72
N LEU A 128 -18.14 3.69 14.53
CA LEU A 128 -18.20 3.59 15.99
C LEU A 128 -19.49 2.91 16.45
N SER A 129 -20.62 3.31 15.88
CA SER A 129 -21.92 2.72 16.18
C SER A 129 -21.95 1.23 15.81
N TRP A 130 -21.39 0.88 14.65
CA TRP A 130 -21.30 -0.49 14.19
C TRP A 130 -20.41 -1.37 15.09
N LEU A 131 -19.28 -0.83 15.56
CA LEU A 131 -18.43 -1.52 16.53
C LEU A 131 -19.21 -1.91 17.78
N ARG A 132 -20.06 -1.02 18.30
CA ARG A 132 -20.93 -1.30 19.46
C ARG A 132 -21.97 -2.39 19.16
N VAL A 133 -22.55 -2.39 17.96
CA VAL A 133 -23.45 -3.47 17.51
C VAL A 133 -22.73 -4.81 17.48
N MET A 134 -21.54 -4.87 16.90
CA MET A 134 -20.73 -6.09 16.88
C MET A 134 -20.38 -6.58 18.28
N GLN A 135 -19.96 -5.71 19.18
CA GLN A 135 -19.67 -6.06 20.57
C GLN A 135 -20.91 -6.62 21.28
N LYS A 136 -22.08 -6.00 21.09
CA LYS A 136 -23.35 -6.46 21.69
C LYS A 136 -23.86 -7.75 21.09
N SER A 137 -23.44 -8.13 19.89
CA SER A 137 -23.91 -9.36 19.22
C SER A 137 -23.60 -10.64 19.99
N GLY A 138 -22.75 -10.56 21.04
CA GLY A 138 -22.32 -11.70 21.86
C GLY A 138 -21.38 -12.66 21.14
N ARG A 139 -21.02 -12.37 19.89
CA ARG A 139 -20.04 -13.15 19.12
C ARG A 139 -18.64 -12.65 19.46
N ALA A 140 -18.12 -13.14 20.60
CA ALA A 140 -16.79 -12.72 21.05
C ALA A 140 -15.72 -13.13 20.03
N VAL A 141 -14.95 -12.13 19.59
CA VAL A 141 -13.74 -12.38 18.80
C VAL A 141 -12.63 -12.74 19.78
N GLN A 142 -12.25 -14.00 19.80
CA GLN A 142 -11.14 -14.50 20.61
C GLN A 142 -10.15 -15.23 19.72
N VAL A 143 -8.87 -15.05 19.98
CA VAL A 143 -7.77 -15.75 19.30
C VAL A 143 -7.11 -16.68 20.30
N SER A 144 -7.14 -17.97 20.00
CA SER A 144 -6.49 -19.00 20.81
C SER A 144 -4.98 -19.09 20.51
N ASP A 145 -4.22 -19.61 21.45
CA ASP A 145 -2.80 -19.88 21.24
C ASP A 145 -2.55 -20.92 20.13
N ALA A 146 -3.51 -21.82 19.90
CA ALA A 146 -3.46 -22.77 18.78
C ALA A 146 -3.51 -22.06 17.42
N GLU A 147 -4.32 -21.00 17.28
CA GLU A 147 -4.40 -20.21 16.05
C GLU A 147 -3.14 -19.37 15.84
N ILE A 148 -2.58 -18.80 16.90
CA ILE A 148 -1.28 -18.10 16.84
C ILE A 148 -0.20 -19.08 16.37
N LYS A 149 -0.12 -20.27 16.96
CA LYS A 149 0.82 -21.31 16.55
C LYS A 149 0.63 -21.70 15.08
N ALA A 150 -0.61 -21.96 14.65
CA ALA A 150 -0.91 -22.29 13.26
C ALA A 150 -0.47 -21.17 12.30
N ARG A 151 -0.71 -19.90 12.65
CA ARG A 151 -0.26 -18.76 11.86
C ARG A 151 1.28 -18.70 11.79
N LYS A 152 1.98 -18.90 12.92
CA LYS A 152 3.45 -19.00 12.94
C LYS A 152 3.97 -20.13 12.06
N ASP A 153 3.33 -21.30 12.06
CA ASP A 153 3.74 -22.42 11.23
C ASP A 153 3.58 -22.11 9.73
N VAL A 154 2.54 -21.38 9.35
CA VAL A 154 2.38 -20.88 7.97
C VAL A 154 3.50 -19.90 7.61
N ILE A 155 3.75 -18.89 8.45
CA ILE A 155 4.81 -17.89 8.23
C ILE A 155 6.19 -18.60 8.15
N ARG A 156 6.46 -19.54 9.05
CA ARG A 156 7.73 -20.29 9.04
C ARG A 156 7.90 -21.11 7.78
N LYS A 157 6.83 -21.74 7.29
CA LYS A 157 6.85 -22.47 6.03
C LYS A 157 7.15 -21.54 4.84
N ASP A 158 6.58 -20.34 4.82
CA ASP A 158 6.85 -19.36 3.77
C ASP A 158 8.27 -18.77 3.88
N LEU A 159 8.76 -18.52 5.10
CA LEU A 159 10.13 -18.07 5.34
C LEU A 159 11.18 -19.14 4.97
N SER A 160 10.86 -20.42 5.11
CA SER A 160 11.77 -21.54 4.83
C SER A 160 11.94 -21.84 3.34
N ARG A 161 11.37 -21.03 2.45
CA ARG A 161 11.47 -21.18 1.00
C ARG A 161 12.08 -19.94 0.37
N ASP A 162 12.90 -20.16 -0.66
CA ASP A 162 13.29 -19.06 -1.53
C ASP A 162 12.05 -18.49 -2.20
N SER A 163 11.94 -17.17 -2.19
CA SER A 163 10.86 -16.47 -2.87
C SER A 163 11.38 -15.31 -3.69
N ILE A 164 10.62 -14.97 -4.73
CA ILE A 164 10.94 -13.90 -5.66
C ILE A 164 9.76 -12.97 -5.81
N SER A 165 10.05 -11.72 -6.13
CA SER A 165 9.08 -10.75 -6.60
C SER A 165 9.56 -10.22 -7.94
N PHE A 166 8.66 -10.12 -8.90
CA PHE A 166 9.00 -9.68 -10.24
C PHE A 166 7.84 -8.93 -10.89
N ALA A 167 8.13 -8.21 -11.96
CA ALA A 167 7.10 -7.75 -12.88
C ALA A 167 7.19 -8.57 -14.17
N GLU A 168 6.04 -8.87 -14.80
CA GLU A 168 5.96 -9.69 -16.00
C GLU A 168 5.14 -9.06 -17.10
N ILE A 169 5.55 -9.36 -18.34
CA ILE A 169 4.73 -9.19 -19.53
C ILE A 169 4.59 -10.57 -20.15
N ILE A 170 3.38 -11.07 -20.30
CA ILE A 170 3.13 -12.32 -21.01
C ILE A 170 2.43 -11.98 -22.32
N VAL A 171 2.96 -12.53 -23.43
CA VAL A 171 2.39 -12.40 -24.77
C VAL A 171 2.26 -13.77 -25.44
N ALA A 172 1.45 -13.86 -26.48
CA ALA A 172 1.15 -15.14 -27.09
C ALA A 172 2.33 -15.76 -27.90
N THR A 173 3.17 -14.92 -28.51
CA THR A 173 4.22 -15.37 -29.44
C THR A 173 5.61 -14.92 -29.00
N GLU A 174 6.63 -15.67 -29.38
CA GLU A 174 8.03 -15.35 -29.13
C GLU A 174 8.46 -14.07 -29.86
N GLU A 175 7.98 -13.89 -31.10
CA GLU A 175 8.28 -12.72 -31.91
C GLU A 175 7.83 -11.42 -31.27
N GLU A 176 6.61 -11.40 -30.74
CA GLU A 176 6.08 -10.28 -29.97
C GLU A 176 6.91 -10.02 -28.70
N ALA A 177 7.25 -11.08 -27.95
CA ALA A 177 8.08 -10.97 -26.76
C ALA A 177 9.49 -10.42 -27.09
N LEU A 178 10.12 -10.83 -28.17
CA LEU A 178 11.41 -10.29 -28.63
C LEU A 178 11.30 -8.81 -29.00
N THR A 179 10.23 -8.42 -29.67
CA THR A 179 9.97 -7.02 -30.03
C THR A 179 9.85 -6.15 -28.79
N LEU A 180 9.06 -6.58 -27.80
CA LEU A 180 8.91 -5.86 -26.53
C LEU A 180 10.21 -5.84 -25.71
N TRP A 181 10.97 -6.92 -25.73
CA TRP A 181 12.28 -6.98 -25.08
C TRP A 181 13.24 -5.93 -25.65
N GLN A 182 13.28 -5.75 -26.99
CA GLN A 182 14.09 -4.71 -27.63
C GLN A 182 13.62 -3.29 -27.24
N GLN A 183 12.31 -3.06 -27.14
CA GLN A 183 11.77 -1.78 -26.69
C GLN A 183 12.17 -1.49 -25.25
N LEU A 184 12.11 -2.46 -24.35
CA LEU A 184 12.55 -2.33 -22.98
C LEU A 184 14.04 -2.04 -22.87
N GLN A 185 14.88 -2.70 -23.69
CA GLN A 185 16.31 -2.43 -23.76
C GLN A 185 16.62 -1.02 -24.26
N SER A 186 15.75 -0.43 -25.09
CA SER A 186 15.86 0.94 -25.59
C SER A 186 15.28 2.00 -24.65
N GLY A 187 14.77 1.58 -23.45
CA GLY A 187 14.31 2.49 -22.40
C GLY A 187 12.80 2.73 -22.36
N SER A 188 12.00 1.93 -23.06
CA SER A 188 10.55 2.00 -22.92
C SER A 188 10.12 1.65 -21.50
N ASP A 189 9.03 2.30 -21.01
CA ASP A 189 8.52 2.05 -19.68
C ASP A 189 7.83 0.67 -19.58
N PHE A 190 8.26 -0.12 -18.60
CA PHE A 190 7.76 -1.47 -18.41
C PHE A 190 6.26 -1.52 -18.11
N ALA A 191 5.76 -0.62 -17.24
CA ALA A 191 4.36 -0.62 -16.83
C ALA A 191 3.43 -0.26 -18.00
N THR A 192 3.84 0.66 -18.86
CA THR A 192 3.13 1.02 -20.09
C THR A 192 3.01 -0.19 -21.03
N LEU A 193 4.08 -0.95 -21.22
CA LEU A 193 4.04 -2.14 -22.08
C LEU A 193 3.21 -3.28 -21.48
N VAL A 194 3.20 -3.41 -20.14
CA VAL A 194 2.28 -4.31 -19.42
C VAL A 194 0.84 -4.00 -19.77
N GLU A 195 0.45 -2.72 -19.64
CA GLU A 195 -0.91 -2.28 -19.88
C GLU A 195 -1.37 -2.52 -21.32
N LEU A 196 -0.49 -2.28 -22.28
CA LEU A 196 -0.83 -2.36 -23.69
C LEU A 196 -0.81 -3.80 -24.25
N HIS A 197 0.10 -4.65 -23.79
CA HIS A 197 0.40 -5.93 -24.46
C HIS A 197 0.19 -7.16 -23.61
N SER A 198 0.27 -7.05 -22.25
CA SER A 198 0.28 -8.25 -21.44
C SER A 198 -1.09 -8.93 -21.37
N ILE A 199 -1.07 -10.27 -21.56
CA ILE A 199 -2.22 -11.17 -21.33
C ILE A 199 -2.19 -11.82 -19.95
N ALA A 200 -1.22 -11.45 -19.09
CA ALA A 200 -1.11 -11.98 -17.73
C ALA A 200 -2.24 -11.47 -16.83
N ASP A 201 -2.62 -12.29 -15.85
CA ASP A 201 -3.59 -11.89 -14.82
C ASP A 201 -3.06 -10.71 -13.96
N SER A 202 -1.73 -10.61 -13.80
CA SER A 202 -1.01 -9.54 -13.13
C SER A 202 -1.06 -8.18 -13.86
N ARG A 203 -1.57 -8.11 -15.09
CA ARG A 203 -1.67 -6.87 -15.87
C ARG A 203 -2.34 -5.73 -15.11
N LEU A 204 -3.43 -6.04 -14.37
CA LEU A 204 -4.17 -5.05 -13.58
C LEU A 204 -3.37 -4.49 -12.40
N SER A 205 -2.30 -5.18 -12.00
CA SER A 205 -1.35 -4.77 -10.94
C SER A 205 -0.03 -4.25 -11.53
N GLY A 206 -0.03 -3.77 -12.77
CA GLY A 206 1.18 -3.34 -13.47
C GLY A 206 2.19 -4.47 -13.71
N GLY A 207 1.70 -5.70 -13.89
CA GLY A 207 2.50 -6.91 -14.11
C GLY A 207 3.15 -7.46 -12.83
N ARG A 208 2.90 -6.90 -11.66
CA ARG A 208 3.61 -7.27 -10.42
C ARG A 208 3.11 -8.58 -9.83
N VAL A 209 4.05 -9.48 -9.55
CA VAL A 209 3.86 -10.75 -8.85
C VAL A 209 4.81 -10.75 -7.67
N MET A 210 4.28 -10.80 -6.44
CA MET A 210 5.04 -10.53 -5.22
C MET A 210 5.14 -11.78 -4.33
N GLY A 211 6.36 -12.04 -3.81
CA GLY A 211 6.61 -13.02 -2.77
C GLY A 211 6.23 -14.47 -3.12
N VAL A 212 6.33 -14.84 -4.39
CA VAL A 212 6.00 -16.21 -4.86
C VAL A 212 7.21 -17.14 -4.74
N PRO A 213 6.98 -18.45 -4.59
CA PRO A 213 8.07 -19.42 -4.63
C PRO A 213 8.87 -19.33 -5.92
N LEU A 214 10.17 -19.65 -5.85
CA LEU A 214 11.06 -19.60 -7.01
C LEU A 214 10.58 -20.48 -8.19
N ASP A 215 9.89 -21.58 -7.90
CA ASP A 215 9.33 -22.50 -8.87
C ASP A 215 7.90 -22.14 -9.33
N TYR A 216 7.47 -20.90 -9.15
CA TYR A 216 6.14 -20.40 -9.52
C TYR A 216 5.72 -20.75 -10.96
N TYR A 217 6.64 -20.66 -11.91
CA TYR A 217 6.42 -21.09 -13.30
C TYR A 217 6.92 -22.51 -13.62
N GLY A 218 7.24 -23.31 -12.58
CA GLY A 218 7.81 -24.64 -12.74
C GLY A 218 9.33 -24.66 -12.70
N THR A 219 9.91 -25.83 -12.57
CA THR A 219 11.34 -26.03 -12.29
C THR A 219 12.26 -25.50 -13.37
N THR A 220 11.89 -25.64 -14.64
CA THR A 220 12.71 -25.18 -15.76
C THR A 220 12.86 -23.65 -15.78
N VAL A 221 11.80 -22.93 -15.46
CA VAL A 221 11.84 -21.46 -15.36
C VAL A 221 12.55 -21.04 -14.06
N ALA A 222 12.40 -21.80 -12.99
CA ALA A 222 13.05 -21.54 -11.71
C ALA A 222 14.57 -21.43 -11.83
N ASP A 223 15.21 -22.26 -12.66
CA ASP A 223 16.65 -22.21 -12.85
C ASP A 223 17.11 -20.88 -13.47
N VAL A 224 16.36 -20.38 -14.45
CA VAL A 224 16.62 -19.05 -15.04
C VAL A 224 16.41 -17.96 -14.01
N LEU A 225 15.28 -17.99 -13.26
CA LEU A 225 14.95 -16.97 -12.25
C LEU A 225 15.95 -16.98 -11.07
N ARG A 226 16.53 -18.15 -10.75
CA ARG A 226 17.55 -18.28 -9.70
C ARG A 226 18.82 -17.51 -10.05
N GLU A 227 19.22 -17.50 -11.31
CA GLU A 227 20.43 -16.83 -11.77
C GLU A 227 20.22 -15.33 -12.04
N MET A 228 18.97 -14.88 -12.28
CA MET A 228 18.68 -13.48 -12.51
C MET A 228 19.00 -12.62 -11.29
N GLN A 229 19.45 -11.40 -11.55
CA GLN A 229 19.75 -10.40 -10.52
C GLN A 229 18.56 -9.44 -10.35
N ILE A 230 18.47 -8.79 -9.19
CA ILE A 230 17.48 -7.73 -8.96
C ILE A 230 17.73 -6.61 -9.96
N GLY A 231 16.64 -6.13 -10.61
CA GLY A 231 16.70 -5.15 -11.71
C GLY A 231 16.99 -5.74 -13.08
N GLN A 232 17.34 -7.03 -13.18
CA GLN A 232 17.59 -7.69 -14.45
C GLN A 232 16.29 -8.00 -15.18
N LEU A 233 16.28 -7.74 -16.49
CA LEU A 233 15.23 -8.15 -17.42
C LEU A 233 15.62 -9.48 -18.08
N SER A 234 14.72 -10.47 -18.04
CA SER A 234 14.93 -11.74 -18.75
C SER A 234 14.85 -11.56 -20.26
N ARG A 235 15.43 -12.51 -21.00
CA ARG A 235 15.00 -12.77 -22.37
C ARG A 235 13.60 -13.40 -22.35
N PRO A 236 12.90 -13.50 -23.50
CA PRO A 236 11.65 -14.24 -23.57
C PRO A 236 11.80 -15.67 -23.03
N ILE A 237 10.95 -16.02 -22.06
CA ILE A 237 10.91 -17.34 -21.43
C ILE A 237 9.57 -17.97 -21.76
N GLN A 238 9.59 -19.19 -22.30
CA GLN A 238 8.36 -19.92 -22.57
C GLN A 238 7.67 -20.30 -21.25
N VAL A 239 6.41 -19.92 -21.11
CA VAL A 239 5.55 -20.23 -19.97
C VAL A 239 4.24 -20.85 -20.48
N LYS A 240 3.40 -21.34 -19.57
CA LYS A 240 2.16 -22.05 -19.93
C LYS A 240 1.20 -21.22 -20.81
N LYS A 241 1.15 -19.89 -20.63
CA LYS A 241 0.26 -18.98 -21.36
C LYS A 241 0.91 -18.31 -22.60
N GLY A 242 2.16 -18.64 -22.94
CA GLY A 242 2.90 -18.02 -24.04
C GLY A 242 4.35 -17.73 -23.67
N TYR A 243 4.80 -16.51 -23.88
CA TYR A 243 6.18 -16.07 -23.58
C TYR A 243 6.18 -14.93 -22.58
N ALA A 244 6.96 -15.09 -21.51
CA ALA A 244 7.10 -14.10 -20.45
C ALA A 244 8.41 -13.30 -20.59
N LEU A 245 8.33 -12.00 -20.40
CA LEU A 245 9.43 -11.11 -20.04
C LEU A 245 9.33 -10.81 -18.56
N ILE A 246 10.38 -11.09 -17.82
CA ILE A 246 10.40 -10.95 -16.35
C ILE A 246 11.45 -9.92 -15.95
N LEU A 247 11.01 -8.90 -15.23
CA LEU A 247 11.89 -7.94 -14.54
C LEU A 247 11.96 -8.33 -13.07
N MET A 248 13.12 -8.79 -12.60
CA MET A 248 13.31 -9.21 -11.22
C MET A 248 13.27 -7.98 -10.28
N LEU A 249 12.36 -7.98 -9.32
CA LEU A 249 12.19 -6.86 -8.36
C LEU A 249 12.82 -7.17 -7.02
N ASP A 250 12.70 -8.43 -6.53
CA ASP A 250 13.24 -8.85 -5.23
C ASP A 250 13.52 -10.35 -5.21
N LYS A 251 14.50 -10.75 -4.41
CA LYS A 251 14.83 -12.13 -4.11
C LYS A 251 15.01 -12.27 -2.61
N ARG A 252 14.38 -13.26 -2.02
CA ARG A 252 14.53 -13.62 -0.63
C ARG A 252 15.01 -15.07 -0.53
N GLU A 253 16.16 -15.29 0.03
CA GLU A 253 16.64 -16.62 0.40
C GLU A 253 15.83 -17.16 1.59
N ALA A 254 15.71 -18.46 1.68
CA ALA A 254 15.07 -19.13 2.81
C ALA A 254 15.71 -18.73 4.14
N VAL A 255 14.86 -18.45 5.11
CA VAL A 255 15.28 -18.10 6.47
C VAL A 255 15.02 -19.27 7.40
N THR A 256 16.05 -19.72 8.10
CA THR A 256 15.98 -20.81 9.09
C THR A 256 15.99 -20.20 10.50
N GLY A 257 14.90 -19.55 10.90
CA GLY A 257 14.80 -18.93 12.22
C GLY A 257 13.82 -17.78 12.25
N ASP A 258 13.79 -17.09 13.38
CA ASP A 258 12.87 -15.98 13.62
C ASP A 258 13.52 -14.60 13.35
N THR A 259 14.82 -14.59 13.02
CA THR A 259 15.59 -13.37 12.73
C THR A 259 16.41 -13.50 11.46
N VAL A 260 16.74 -12.36 10.86
CA VAL A 260 17.70 -12.21 9.77
C VAL A 260 18.72 -11.15 10.12
N THR A 261 19.96 -11.37 9.70
CA THR A 261 20.99 -10.34 9.79
C THR A 261 20.70 -9.25 8.75
N VAL A 262 20.72 -8.00 9.18
CA VAL A 262 20.61 -6.82 8.31
C VAL A 262 21.86 -5.99 8.49
N TRP A 263 22.47 -5.59 7.38
CA TRP A 263 23.63 -4.70 7.40
C TRP A 263 23.18 -3.24 7.26
N GLU A 264 23.81 -2.39 8.03
CA GLU A 264 23.82 -0.97 7.75
C GLU A 264 24.91 -0.72 6.71
N LEU A 265 24.51 -0.28 5.52
CA LEU A 265 25.37 -0.13 4.35
C LEU A 265 25.33 1.32 3.88
N ALA A 266 26.52 1.95 3.82
CA ALA A 266 26.69 3.21 3.11
C ALA A 266 27.21 2.96 1.70
N GLN A 267 26.72 3.72 0.74
CA GLN A 267 27.23 3.77 -0.63
C GLN A 267 27.39 5.21 -1.11
N VAL A 268 28.32 5.43 -2.01
CA VAL A 268 28.56 6.74 -2.64
C VAL A 268 29.19 6.55 -4.01
N VAL A 269 28.85 7.47 -4.93
CA VAL A 269 29.58 7.64 -6.20
C VAL A 269 30.36 8.95 -6.13
N VAL A 270 31.65 8.87 -6.42
CA VAL A 270 32.52 10.06 -6.49
C VAL A 270 33.18 10.16 -7.86
N PRO A 271 33.50 11.35 -8.37
CA PRO A 271 34.28 11.50 -9.62
C PRO A 271 35.62 10.78 -9.51
N ALA A 272 36.08 10.22 -10.63
CA ALA A 272 37.34 9.45 -10.67
C ALA A 272 38.59 10.27 -10.33
N ASP A 273 38.56 11.57 -10.59
CA ASP A 273 39.62 12.54 -10.35
C ASP A 273 39.46 13.30 -9.02
N SER A 274 38.48 12.96 -8.19
CA SER A 274 38.21 13.64 -6.94
C SER A 274 39.24 13.33 -5.83
N VAL A 275 39.31 14.23 -4.86
CA VAL A 275 40.12 14.03 -3.64
C VAL A 275 39.58 12.85 -2.83
N ALA A 276 38.27 12.74 -2.70
CA ALA A 276 37.61 11.63 -2.02
C ALA A 276 37.99 10.27 -2.63
N ASN A 277 38.03 10.15 -3.96
CA ASN A 277 38.47 8.93 -4.63
C ASN A 277 39.89 8.52 -4.21
N THR A 278 40.81 9.47 -4.11
CA THR A 278 42.18 9.21 -3.65
C THR A 278 42.25 8.85 -2.18
N LEU A 279 41.47 9.49 -1.33
CA LEU A 279 41.42 9.25 0.10
C LEU A 279 40.81 7.87 0.41
N LEU A 280 39.67 7.53 -0.22
CA LEU A 280 39.00 6.25 0.01
C LEU A 280 39.85 5.04 -0.33
N GLN A 281 40.80 5.16 -1.28
CA GLN A 281 41.72 4.10 -1.65
C GLN A 281 42.90 3.97 -0.67
N LYS A 282 43.25 5.00 0.08
CA LYS A 282 44.47 5.08 0.91
C LYS A 282 44.17 5.11 2.40
N THR A 283 43.00 5.55 2.81
CA THR A 283 42.68 5.85 4.21
C THR A 283 42.08 4.63 4.92
N ASN A 284 42.53 4.34 6.09
CA ASN A 284 41.92 3.35 6.98
C ASN A 284 40.87 4.07 7.84
N ILE A 285 39.59 3.92 7.49
CA ILE A 285 38.46 4.55 8.19
C ILE A 285 38.27 3.87 9.54
N LYS A 286 38.33 4.62 10.64
CA LYS A 286 38.21 4.09 12.01
C LYS A 286 36.82 4.21 12.60
N ASN A 287 36.15 5.32 12.31
CA ASN A 287 34.87 5.67 12.90
C ASN A 287 33.65 5.22 12.06
N GLY A 288 33.87 4.33 11.10
CA GLY A 288 32.76 3.74 10.32
C GLY A 288 32.08 4.74 9.40
N CYS A 289 30.75 4.66 9.30
CA CYS A 289 29.99 5.43 8.31
C CYS A 289 29.96 6.94 8.54
N GLU A 290 30.16 7.41 9.76
CA GLU A 290 30.25 8.85 10.03
C GLU A 290 31.50 9.45 9.34
N GLU A 291 32.67 8.80 9.55
CA GLU A 291 33.91 9.23 8.90
C GLU A 291 33.85 9.04 7.38
N PHE A 292 33.22 7.96 6.91
CA PHE A 292 33.01 7.72 5.49
C PHE A 292 32.16 8.83 4.85
N ALA A 293 31.05 9.20 5.50
CA ALA A 293 30.18 10.28 5.04
C ALA A 293 30.90 11.63 5.00
N GLU A 294 31.69 11.95 6.03
CA GLU A 294 32.45 13.20 6.11
C GLU A 294 33.53 13.28 5.02
N LEU A 295 34.22 12.16 4.73
CA LEU A 295 35.24 12.10 3.67
C LEU A 295 34.68 12.34 2.26
N VAL A 296 33.42 12.03 2.03
CA VAL A 296 32.82 12.10 0.68
C VAL A 296 31.87 13.26 0.49
N LYS A 297 31.55 14.02 1.54
CA LYS A 297 30.47 15.04 1.51
C LYS A 297 30.64 16.09 0.42
N ASP A 298 31.88 16.51 0.15
CA ASP A 298 32.18 17.59 -0.81
C ASP A 298 32.33 17.07 -2.25
N ASP A 299 32.67 15.79 -2.42
CA ASP A 299 32.96 15.16 -3.70
C ASP A 299 31.86 14.17 -4.17
N ALA A 300 30.92 13.82 -3.29
CA ALA A 300 29.84 12.92 -3.66
C ALA A 300 28.99 13.52 -4.80
N ILE A 301 28.77 12.73 -5.84
CA ILE A 301 27.83 13.11 -6.89
C ILE A 301 26.45 13.30 -6.25
N ALA A 302 25.77 14.39 -6.60
CA ALA A 302 24.53 14.80 -5.97
C ALA A 302 23.51 13.65 -5.89
N GLY A 303 23.03 13.34 -4.66
CA GLY A 303 22.09 12.26 -4.38
C GLY A 303 22.67 10.85 -4.43
N SER A 304 23.99 10.68 -4.63
CA SER A 304 24.62 9.37 -4.69
C SER A 304 24.96 8.78 -3.32
N PHE A 305 25.19 9.63 -2.29
CA PHE A 305 25.38 9.12 -0.94
C PHE A 305 24.06 8.59 -0.37
N GLN A 306 24.10 7.33 0.01
CA GLN A 306 22.95 6.64 0.62
C GLN A 306 23.43 5.83 1.82
N LEU A 307 22.70 5.95 2.92
CA LEU A 307 22.83 5.09 4.09
C LEU A 307 21.53 4.32 4.25
N GLY A 308 21.62 3.01 4.23
CA GLY A 308 20.42 2.16 4.27
C GLY A 308 20.66 0.85 5.00
N ARG A 309 19.57 0.16 5.31
CA ARG A 309 19.58 -1.17 5.89
C ARG A 309 19.23 -2.17 4.81
N VAL A 310 20.10 -3.15 4.58
CA VAL A 310 19.97 -4.14 3.53
C VAL A 310 20.22 -5.54 4.07
N SER A 311 19.39 -6.50 3.68
CA SER A 311 19.69 -7.91 3.94
C SER A 311 20.82 -8.38 3.00
N PRO A 312 21.79 -9.17 3.49
CA PRO A 312 22.80 -9.79 2.63
C PRO A 312 22.24 -10.58 1.44
N THR A 313 20.98 -11.02 1.55
CA THR A 313 20.27 -11.78 0.53
C THR A 313 19.63 -10.93 -0.56
N GLN A 314 19.53 -9.60 -0.35
CA GLN A 314 18.92 -8.62 -1.26
C GLN A 314 19.97 -7.82 -2.05
N LEU A 315 21.24 -8.17 -1.94
CA LEU A 315 22.31 -7.45 -2.63
C LEU A 315 22.34 -7.81 -4.11
N PRO A 316 22.59 -6.83 -5.02
CA PRO A 316 22.85 -7.11 -6.43
C PRO A 316 23.99 -8.12 -6.62
N GLY A 317 23.86 -9.01 -7.61
CA GLY A 317 24.77 -10.13 -7.76
C GLY A 317 26.22 -9.77 -8.10
N ASP A 318 26.45 -8.62 -8.70
CA ASP A 318 27.77 -8.07 -9.01
C ASP A 318 28.51 -7.54 -7.77
N VAL A 319 27.77 -7.00 -6.79
CA VAL A 319 28.34 -6.45 -5.55
C VAL A 319 28.23 -7.40 -4.36
N ALA A 320 27.30 -8.35 -4.38
CA ALA A 320 27.03 -9.27 -3.28
C ALA A 320 28.28 -10.06 -2.82
N PRO A 321 29.11 -10.66 -3.69
CA PRO A 321 30.30 -11.37 -3.27
C PRO A 321 31.32 -10.47 -2.56
N MET A 322 31.52 -9.25 -3.06
CA MET A 322 32.45 -8.28 -2.48
C MET A 322 31.96 -7.83 -1.10
N LEU A 323 30.67 -7.50 -0.98
CA LEU A 323 30.09 -7.07 0.29
C LEU A 323 30.03 -8.21 1.31
N LYS A 324 29.74 -9.45 0.90
CA LYS A 324 29.74 -10.63 1.80
C LYS A 324 31.15 -10.92 2.34
N ALA A 325 32.19 -10.81 1.51
CA ALA A 325 33.56 -11.10 1.88
C ALA A 325 34.27 -9.99 2.70
N ALA A 326 33.80 -8.76 2.59
CA ALA A 326 34.46 -7.62 3.21
C ALA A 326 34.21 -7.55 4.73
N ASP A 327 35.17 -7.02 5.47
CA ASP A 327 35.02 -6.71 6.89
C ASP A 327 34.15 -5.47 7.11
N PHE A 328 33.58 -5.34 8.31
CA PHE A 328 32.90 -4.12 8.74
C PHE A 328 33.87 -2.95 8.88
N LYS A 329 33.37 -1.74 8.64
CA LYS A 329 34.11 -0.47 8.71
C LYS A 329 35.30 -0.37 7.75
N LYS A 330 35.31 -1.18 6.70
CA LYS A 330 36.27 -1.05 5.59
C LYS A 330 35.61 -0.57 4.32
N VAL A 331 36.34 0.27 3.59
CA VAL A 331 35.93 0.75 2.26
C VAL A 331 36.02 -0.42 1.27
N ILE A 332 34.96 -0.59 0.51
CA ILE A 332 34.81 -1.61 -0.51
C ILE A 332 34.67 -0.89 -1.86
N GLY A 333 35.47 -1.24 -2.83
CA GLY A 333 35.56 -0.58 -4.12
C GLY A 333 37.01 -0.22 -4.46
N PRO A 334 37.26 0.58 -5.50
CA PRO A 334 36.27 1.21 -6.38
C PRO A 334 35.64 0.24 -7.38
N LEU A 335 34.37 0.48 -7.70
CA LEU A 335 33.71 -0.06 -8.88
C LEU A 335 33.49 1.07 -9.88
N THR A 336 33.96 0.89 -11.12
CA THR A 336 33.76 1.91 -12.16
C THR A 336 32.31 1.84 -12.66
N ILE A 337 31.57 2.90 -12.43
CA ILE A 337 30.21 3.10 -12.96
C ILE A 337 30.08 4.52 -13.52
N PRO A 338 29.50 4.72 -14.68
CA PRO A 338 29.18 6.09 -15.12
C PRO A 338 28.20 6.77 -14.14
N PRO A 339 28.44 8.01 -13.70
CA PRO A 339 29.53 8.94 -14.12
C PRO A 339 30.78 8.94 -13.22
N GLY A 340 31.02 7.91 -12.37
CA GLY A 340 32.16 7.94 -11.45
C GLY A 340 32.58 6.59 -10.89
N MET A 341 33.08 6.63 -9.67
CA MET A 341 33.60 5.48 -8.91
C MET A 341 32.67 5.20 -7.73
N LEU A 342 32.10 4.00 -7.67
CA LEU A 342 31.20 3.56 -6.62
C LEU A 342 32.00 2.90 -5.48
N TYR A 343 31.69 3.33 -4.27
CA TYR A 343 32.24 2.77 -3.04
C TYR A 343 31.13 2.38 -2.09
N PHE A 344 31.43 1.36 -1.28
CA PHE A 344 30.56 0.88 -0.20
C PHE A 344 31.31 0.81 1.12
N MET A 345 30.56 0.81 2.22
CA MET A 345 31.05 0.48 3.55
C MET A 345 29.97 -0.20 4.36
N LYS A 346 30.27 -1.35 4.95
CA LYS A 346 29.41 -1.96 5.98
C LYS A 346 29.69 -1.29 7.32
N CYS A 347 28.70 -0.55 7.84
CA CYS A 347 28.83 0.24 9.06
C CYS A 347 28.59 -0.59 10.32
N GLY A 348 27.62 -1.48 10.26
CA GLY A 348 27.20 -2.35 11.33
C GLY A 348 26.30 -3.47 10.85
N SER A 349 25.91 -4.32 11.77
CA SER A 349 24.87 -5.33 11.56
C SER A 349 23.97 -5.40 12.76
N GLU A 350 22.70 -5.70 12.50
CA GLU A 350 21.70 -5.98 13.53
C GLU A 350 20.93 -7.24 13.18
N GLU A 351 20.45 -7.94 14.20
CA GLU A 351 19.49 -9.02 14.01
C GLU A 351 18.08 -8.43 13.98
N ARG A 352 17.40 -8.57 12.86
CA ARG A 352 16.02 -8.13 12.67
C ARG A 352 15.07 -9.30 12.76
N ARG A 353 14.06 -9.19 13.61
CA ARG A 353 13.01 -10.19 13.68
C ARG A 353 12.19 -10.20 12.40
N VAL A 354 11.99 -11.39 11.81
CA VAL A 354 11.11 -11.63 10.66
C VAL A 354 9.85 -12.38 11.06
N MET A 355 9.89 -13.09 12.20
CA MET A 355 8.70 -13.71 12.79
C MET A 355 7.99 -12.71 13.70
N PRO A 356 6.73 -12.37 13.45
CA PRO A 356 5.96 -11.53 14.35
C PRO A 356 5.84 -12.14 15.75
N SER A 357 5.73 -11.30 16.77
CA SER A 357 5.47 -11.73 18.14
C SER A 357 4.05 -12.33 18.27
N ASP A 358 3.81 -13.06 19.36
CA ASP A 358 2.48 -13.63 19.64
C ASP A 358 1.43 -12.54 19.79
N GLU A 359 1.80 -11.39 20.36
CA GLU A 359 0.91 -10.26 20.54
C GLU A 359 0.55 -9.57 19.21
N GLU A 360 1.53 -9.37 18.32
CA GLU A 360 1.29 -8.85 16.97
C GLU A 360 0.39 -9.79 16.17
N LEU A 361 0.63 -11.09 16.23
CA LEU A 361 -0.21 -12.09 15.56
C LEU A 361 -1.62 -12.15 16.16
N ARG A 362 -1.74 -12.01 17.48
CA ARG A 362 -3.04 -11.94 18.16
C ARG A 362 -3.85 -10.76 17.66
N MET A 363 -3.26 -9.57 17.65
CA MET A 363 -3.91 -8.35 17.14
C MET A 363 -4.33 -8.48 15.67
N GLN A 364 -3.46 -9.05 14.82
CA GLN A 364 -3.77 -9.28 13.41
C GLN A 364 -4.95 -10.24 13.24
N LEU A 365 -4.92 -11.39 13.94
CA LEU A 365 -5.97 -12.40 13.86
C LEU A 365 -7.30 -11.90 14.45
N GLU A 366 -7.27 -11.09 15.51
CA GLU A 366 -8.45 -10.42 16.06
C GLU A 366 -9.05 -9.44 15.06
N ALA A 367 -8.23 -8.66 14.38
CA ALA A 367 -8.69 -7.73 13.33
C ALA A 367 -9.31 -8.49 12.14
N GLU A 368 -8.68 -9.58 11.66
CA GLU A 368 -9.22 -10.44 10.60
C GLU A 368 -10.58 -11.04 10.99
N LYS A 369 -10.69 -11.57 12.21
CA LYS A 369 -11.94 -12.14 12.73
C LYS A 369 -13.02 -11.08 12.91
N MET A 370 -12.64 -9.88 13.36
CA MET A 370 -13.58 -8.76 13.50
C MET A 370 -14.13 -8.33 12.15
N GLU A 371 -13.28 -8.27 11.12
CA GLU A 371 -13.70 -7.98 9.75
C GLU A 371 -14.67 -9.05 9.21
N LEU A 372 -14.36 -10.33 9.44
CA LEU A 372 -15.24 -11.43 9.04
C LEU A 372 -16.59 -11.36 9.76
N LEU A 373 -16.60 -11.12 11.06
CA LEU A 373 -17.80 -10.91 11.84
C LEU A 373 -18.64 -9.76 11.31
N SER A 374 -17.97 -8.63 11.01
CA SER A 374 -18.62 -7.45 10.41
C SER A 374 -19.32 -7.79 9.09
N LYS A 375 -18.63 -8.52 8.19
CA LYS A 375 -19.20 -8.95 6.90
C LYS A 375 -20.39 -9.89 7.08
N GLN A 376 -20.30 -10.82 8.02
CA GLN A 376 -21.38 -11.78 8.32
C GLN A 376 -22.62 -11.06 8.87
N LEU A 377 -22.47 -10.22 9.90
CA LEU A 377 -23.56 -9.47 10.48
C LEU A 377 -24.22 -8.53 9.48
N LEU A 378 -23.41 -7.82 8.67
CA LEU A 378 -23.93 -6.94 7.63
C LEU A 378 -24.70 -7.72 6.56
N SER A 379 -24.20 -8.89 6.17
CA SER A 379 -24.90 -9.77 5.21
C SER A 379 -26.23 -10.31 5.78
N GLU A 380 -26.29 -10.62 7.07
CA GLU A 380 -27.54 -10.98 7.74
C GLU A 380 -28.55 -9.83 7.69
N LEU A 381 -28.13 -8.61 8.05
CA LEU A 381 -28.98 -7.41 8.03
C LEU A 381 -29.47 -7.03 6.63
N LYS A 382 -28.65 -7.20 5.60
CA LYS A 382 -29.02 -6.91 4.20
C LYS A 382 -30.20 -7.75 3.70
N ARG A 383 -30.52 -8.88 4.32
CA ARG A 383 -31.66 -9.71 3.93
C ARG A 383 -33.00 -9.11 4.35
N ASP A 384 -32.99 -8.30 5.41
CA ASP A 384 -34.19 -7.72 6.03
C ASP A 384 -34.40 -6.24 5.63
N VAL A 385 -33.49 -5.68 4.82
CA VAL A 385 -33.52 -4.28 4.40
C VAL A 385 -33.93 -4.19 2.93
N VAL A 386 -34.84 -3.26 2.61
CA VAL A 386 -35.22 -2.94 1.23
C VAL A 386 -34.33 -1.84 0.68
N VAL A 387 -33.64 -2.12 -0.43
CA VAL A 387 -32.84 -1.12 -1.15
C VAL A 387 -33.47 -0.86 -2.51
N GLU A 388 -33.96 0.36 -2.71
CA GLU A 388 -34.50 0.81 -3.99
C GLU A 388 -33.46 1.69 -4.71
N TYR A 389 -33.03 1.28 -5.89
CA TYR A 389 -32.16 2.09 -6.76
C TYR A 389 -33.02 3.01 -7.65
N LYS A 390 -32.60 4.26 -7.86
CA LYS A 390 -33.28 5.26 -8.66
C LYS A 390 -32.46 5.69 -9.88
#